data_9d084d09e4b60bd420fdefbf46c35656
#
_entry.id   9d084d09e4b60bd420fdefbf46c35656
#
_cell.length_a   1.000
_cell.length_b   1.000
_cell.length_c   1.000
_cell.angle_alpha   90.00
_cell.angle_beta   90.00
_cell.angle_gamma   90.00
#
_symmetry.space_group_name_H-M   'P 1'
#
loop_
_entity.id
_entity.type
_entity.pdbx_description
1 polymer ?
#
loop_
_entity_poly.entity_id
_entity_poly.type
_entity_poly.pdbx_seq_one_letter_code
_entity_poly.pdbx_strand_id
1 'polypeptide(L)'
;TLNLSASAAGTSGNIITVQTGSGGVITTTHLTLAGGTNTTTSADCLTFTTLTEGELQNSAGATGTNGLLANGDKDNIRWEITSVNNNKGTFNLSIRRGSDTTTRKSILESYNNLNLDPNSPNYVAKRIGDEYQTLQGSGNSEPYLQYNGDFANRSKYVRVTVHKKTLNYLDSNGNVRDGSLSGSLPSVSTGEFSGADDGNVNNPKQMYENISNTNSQGLSMSLGTTTTAYKDAINLLKNQDQYDINLLTLPGIVDNLGTNHSTIVTAAINAVESRGDCFLILDPAEYSLGTSGITVVTGKVGERDSNYCAAYWPWIKIPDADLG
;
A
#
# COMPACT_ATOMS: atom_id res chain seq x y z
N THR A 1 3.11 15.16 26.07
CA THR A 1 2.83 13.94 25.28
C THR A 1 1.57 14.20 24.49
N LEU A 2 1.66 14.27 23.18
CA LEU A 2 0.51 14.45 22.30
C LEU A 2 -0.04 13.06 21.99
N ASN A 3 -1.23 12.75 22.49
CA ASN A 3 -1.93 11.52 22.11
C ASN A 3 -2.86 11.83 20.95
N LEU A 4 -2.57 11.25 19.80
CA LEU A 4 -3.43 11.30 18.62
C LEU A 4 -4.26 10.02 18.57
N SER A 5 -5.58 10.14 18.65
CA SER A 5 -6.49 9.02 18.44
C SER A 5 -7.51 9.39 17.37
N ALA A 6 -7.81 8.47 16.49
CA ALA A 6 -8.93 8.64 15.58
C ALA A 6 -10.24 8.59 16.35
N SER A 7 -11.12 9.58 16.16
CA SER A 7 -12.40 9.67 16.86
C SER A 7 -13.46 8.73 16.32
N ALA A 8 -13.24 8.09 15.18
CA ALA A 8 -14.12 7.10 14.58
C ALA A 8 -13.33 6.07 13.78
N ALA A 9 -13.79 4.83 13.77
CA ALA A 9 -13.27 3.77 12.90
C ALA A 9 -13.92 3.87 11.51
N GLY A 10 -13.15 3.57 10.46
CA GLY A 10 -13.61 3.60 9.07
C GLY A 10 -13.17 4.85 8.32
N THR A 11 -13.81 5.13 7.18
CA THR A 11 -13.47 6.26 6.29
C THR A 11 -13.50 7.63 6.98
N SER A 12 -14.25 7.77 8.07
CA SER A 12 -14.26 8.96 8.92
C SER A 12 -13.01 9.07 9.82
N GLY A 13 -12.25 8.00 10.00
CA GLY A 13 -11.03 7.95 10.81
C GLY A 13 -9.79 8.55 10.15
N ASN A 14 -9.88 8.86 8.85
CA ASN A 14 -8.80 9.51 8.11
C ASN A 14 -8.68 11.01 8.43
N ILE A 15 -9.60 11.56 9.21
CA ILE A 15 -9.54 12.96 9.68
C ILE A 15 -8.97 12.95 11.09
N ILE A 16 -7.70 13.34 11.25
CA ILE A 16 -7.12 13.60 12.56
C ILE A 16 -7.45 15.03 12.95
N THR A 17 -8.33 15.19 13.96
CA THR A 17 -8.62 16.51 14.54
C THR A 17 -7.67 16.74 15.70
N VAL A 18 -6.80 17.74 15.59
CA VAL A 18 -5.96 18.20 16.69
C VAL A 18 -6.68 19.36 17.38
N GLN A 19 -7.16 19.15 18.61
CA GLN A 19 -7.69 20.23 19.45
C GLN A 19 -6.58 20.82 20.32
N THR A 20 -6.37 22.12 20.22
CA THR A 20 -5.57 22.85 21.19
C THR A 20 -6.49 23.35 22.31
N GLY A 21 -6.01 23.31 23.56
CA GLY A 21 -6.81 23.60 24.78
C GLY A 21 -7.39 25.02 24.94
N SER A 22 -7.48 25.82 23.89
CA SER A 22 -8.10 27.16 23.87
C SER A 22 -9.04 27.39 22.69
N GLY A 23 -9.74 26.34 22.23
CA GLY A 23 -10.86 26.48 21.29
C GLY A 23 -10.52 26.74 19.82
N GLY A 24 -9.27 26.65 19.42
CA GLY A 24 -8.86 26.70 18.02
C GLY A 24 -8.85 25.30 17.42
N VAL A 25 -9.72 25.04 16.41
CA VAL A 25 -9.68 23.83 15.61
C VAL A 25 -8.66 24.04 14.49
N ILE A 26 -7.55 23.31 14.53
CA ILE A 26 -6.67 23.21 13.37
C ILE A 26 -7.21 22.06 12.53
N THR A 27 -7.99 22.38 11.51
CA THR A 27 -8.37 21.43 10.47
C THR A 27 -7.19 21.31 9.51
N THR A 28 -6.35 20.30 9.69
CA THR A 28 -5.44 19.89 8.62
C THR A 28 -6.26 19.08 7.63
N THR A 29 -6.75 19.72 6.59
CA THR A 29 -7.26 19.03 5.41
C THR A 29 -6.09 18.28 4.77
N HIS A 30 -6.22 16.96 4.73
CA HIS A 30 -5.34 16.01 4.05
C HIS A 30 -3.99 15.71 4.72
N LEU A 31 -4.00 14.91 5.79
CA LEU A 31 -3.00 13.89 5.96
C LEU A 31 -3.53 12.64 5.21
N THR A 32 -3.35 12.60 3.92
CA THR A 32 -3.53 11.38 3.14
C THR A 32 -2.36 10.48 3.45
N LEU A 33 -2.61 9.40 4.19
CA LEU A 33 -1.67 8.30 4.31
C LEU A 33 -1.65 7.62 2.94
N ALA A 34 -0.64 7.93 2.12
CA ALA A 34 -0.39 7.20 0.88
C ALA A 34 -0.06 5.74 1.22
N GLY A 35 -0.66 4.79 0.49
CA GLY A 35 -0.46 3.36 0.73
C GLY A 35 -1.46 2.72 1.69
N GLY A 36 -2.65 3.30 1.87
CA GLY A 36 -3.73 2.67 2.63
C GLY A 36 -4.25 1.42 1.93
N THR A 37 -4.11 0.26 2.57
CA THR A 37 -4.76 -0.97 2.13
C THR A 37 -6.23 -0.97 2.55
N ASN A 38 -7.10 -1.52 1.69
CA ASN A 38 -8.51 -1.67 2.01
C ASN A 38 -8.71 -2.69 3.13
N THR A 39 -9.36 -2.28 4.21
CA THR A 39 -9.73 -3.15 5.32
C THR A 39 -11.23 -3.22 5.50
N THR A 40 -11.73 -4.40 5.87
CA THR A 40 -13.11 -4.61 6.27
C THR A 40 -13.15 -5.58 7.44
N THR A 41 -14.08 -5.38 8.37
CA THR A 41 -14.21 -6.19 9.58
C THR A 41 -15.49 -7.01 9.53
N SER A 42 -15.38 -8.31 9.79
CA SER A 42 -16.51 -9.21 9.97
C SER A 42 -16.74 -9.49 11.46
N ALA A 43 -17.85 -9.03 12.00
CA ALA A 43 -18.32 -9.29 13.37
C ALA A 43 -17.24 -9.10 14.46
N ASP A 44 -16.39 -8.09 14.35
CA ASP A 44 -15.28 -7.77 15.28
C ASP A 44 -14.30 -8.92 15.57
N CYS A 45 -14.35 -10.01 14.82
CA CYS A 45 -13.45 -11.15 15.01
C CYS A 45 -12.35 -11.25 13.96
N LEU A 46 -12.60 -10.76 12.75
CA LEU A 46 -11.70 -10.82 11.60
C LEU A 46 -11.66 -9.48 10.87
N THR A 47 -10.49 -9.08 10.41
CA THR A 47 -10.31 -8.02 9.41
C THR A 47 -9.68 -8.62 8.17
N PHE A 48 -10.25 -8.36 7.00
CA PHE A 48 -9.66 -8.69 5.71
C PHE A 48 -9.02 -7.44 5.13
N THR A 49 -7.80 -7.57 4.64
CA THR A 49 -7.06 -6.49 3.98
C THR A 49 -6.67 -6.95 2.59
N THR A 50 -6.89 -6.14 1.57
CA THR A 50 -6.45 -6.45 0.20
C THR A 50 -4.93 -6.50 0.13
N LEU A 51 -4.37 -7.38 -0.69
CA LEU A 51 -2.93 -7.44 -0.96
C LEU A 51 -2.50 -6.41 -2.00
N THR A 52 -3.43 -5.99 -2.85
CA THR A 52 -3.23 -4.89 -3.80
C THR A 52 -3.73 -3.58 -3.20
N GLU A 53 -3.06 -2.51 -3.52
CA GLU A 53 -3.36 -1.14 -3.10
C GLU A 53 -4.03 -0.37 -4.25
N GLY A 54 -4.48 0.85 -3.97
CA GLY A 54 -5.07 1.74 -4.95
C GLY A 54 -6.59 1.83 -4.89
N GLU A 55 -7.12 2.97 -5.36
CA GLU A 55 -8.54 3.33 -5.30
C GLU A 55 -9.45 2.33 -6.04
N LEU A 56 -8.92 1.67 -7.07
CA LEU A 56 -9.64 0.64 -7.82
C LEU A 56 -10.13 -0.50 -6.92
N GLN A 57 -9.44 -0.76 -5.80
CA GLN A 57 -9.83 -1.80 -4.85
C GLN A 57 -11.04 -1.41 -3.99
N ASN A 58 -11.49 -0.16 -4.02
CA ASN A 58 -12.69 0.29 -3.33
C ASN A 58 -13.94 -0.27 -4.04
N SER A 59 -14.47 -1.36 -3.50
CA SER A 59 -15.74 -1.95 -3.97
C SER A 59 -16.96 -1.47 -3.18
N ALA A 60 -16.74 -0.76 -2.06
CA ALA A 60 -17.79 -0.25 -1.18
C ALA A 60 -18.66 0.78 -1.89
N GLY A 61 -19.98 0.64 -1.73
CA GLY A 61 -20.97 1.54 -2.31
C GLY A 61 -22.38 1.10 -1.99
N ALA A 62 -23.38 1.82 -2.48
CA ALA A 62 -24.76 1.44 -2.31
C ALA A 62 -25.02 0.06 -2.93
N THR A 63 -25.67 -0.83 -2.17
CA THR A 63 -26.03 -2.15 -2.65
C THR A 63 -27.34 -2.05 -3.44
N GLY A 64 -27.25 -2.35 -4.72
CA GLY A 64 -28.42 -2.37 -5.61
C GLY A 64 -29.19 -3.70 -5.58
N THR A 65 -30.09 -3.88 -6.53
CA THR A 65 -30.88 -5.09 -6.70
C THR A 65 -29.95 -6.30 -6.86
N ASN A 66 -30.33 -7.44 -6.24
CA ASN A 66 -29.55 -8.68 -6.26
C ASN A 66 -28.12 -8.55 -5.68
N GLY A 67 -27.90 -7.58 -4.79
CA GLY A 67 -26.62 -7.38 -4.13
C GLY A 67 -25.51 -6.83 -5.04
N LEU A 68 -25.85 -6.21 -6.16
CA LEU A 68 -24.88 -5.51 -7.01
C LEU A 68 -24.31 -4.30 -6.27
N LEU A 69 -23.00 -4.18 -6.21
CA LEU A 69 -22.31 -3.03 -5.61
C LEU A 69 -22.18 -1.90 -6.64
N ALA A 70 -22.47 -0.66 -6.23
CA ALA A 70 -22.35 0.51 -7.10
C ALA A 70 -20.92 0.71 -7.61
N ASN A 71 -19.93 0.47 -6.76
CA ASN A 71 -18.52 0.55 -7.10
C ASN A 71 -17.88 -0.82 -7.40
N GLY A 72 -18.71 -1.85 -7.58
CA GLY A 72 -18.23 -3.19 -7.93
C GLY A 72 -17.77 -3.26 -9.37
N ASP A 73 -16.49 -3.63 -9.58
CA ASP A 73 -15.87 -3.78 -10.89
C ASP A 73 -15.33 -5.22 -11.10
N LYS A 74 -14.92 -5.52 -12.34
CA LYS A 74 -14.27 -6.78 -12.70
C LYS A 74 -12.89 -6.94 -12.05
N ASP A 75 -12.25 -5.85 -11.66
CA ASP A 75 -10.90 -5.79 -11.15
C ASP A 75 -10.82 -5.61 -9.63
N ASN A 76 -11.94 -5.30 -8.95
CA ASN A 76 -12.01 -5.29 -7.50
C ASN A 76 -12.75 -6.52 -6.93
N ILE A 77 -12.75 -6.64 -5.62
CA ILE A 77 -13.22 -7.83 -4.92
C ILE A 77 -14.21 -7.49 -3.80
N ARG A 78 -14.96 -8.50 -3.40
CA ARG A 78 -15.80 -8.54 -2.20
C ARG A 78 -15.63 -9.87 -1.48
N TRP A 79 -16.02 -9.95 -0.22
CA TRP A 79 -15.97 -11.19 0.55
C TRP A 79 -17.37 -11.64 0.97
N GLU A 80 -17.50 -12.94 1.22
CA GLU A 80 -18.74 -13.54 1.73
C GLU A 80 -18.40 -14.65 2.74
N ILE A 81 -18.99 -14.56 3.95
CA ILE A 81 -18.96 -15.61 4.96
C ILE A 81 -20.29 -16.37 4.91
N THR A 82 -20.18 -17.69 4.80
CA THR A 82 -21.32 -18.59 4.74
C THR A 82 -21.14 -19.77 5.70
N SER A 83 -22.19 -20.50 5.92
CA SER A 83 -22.18 -21.80 6.61
C SER A 83 -21.49 -21.77 7.98
N VAL A 84 -21.76 -20.75 8.78
CA VAL A 84 -21.28 -20.69 10.16
C VAL A 84 -21.91 -21.82 10.99
N ASN A 85 -21.05 -22.64 11.58
CA ASN A 85 -21.44 -23.79 12.39
C ASN A 85 -20.97 -23.61 13.83
N ASN A 86 -21.87 -23.15 14.68
CA ASN A 86 -21.61 -22.92 16.10
C ASN A 86 -21.31 -24.22 16.89
N ASN A 87 -21.78 -25.38 16.43
CA ASN A 87 -21.48 -26.64 17.08
C ASN A 87 -20.06 -27.16 16.80
N LYS A 88 -19.44 -26.70 15.72
CA LYS A 88 -18.08 -27.09 15.33
C LYS A 88 -17.06 -25.95 15.41
N GLY A 89 -17.52 -24.71 15.62
CA GLY A 89 -16.65 -23.54 15.59
C GLY A 89 -16.08 -23.21 14.21
N THR A 90 -16.82 -23.54 13.14
CA THR A 90 -16.32 -23.40 11.77
C THR A 90 -17.19 -22.51 10.91
N PHE A 91 -16.60 -21.94 9.87
CA PHE A 91 -17.30 -21.13 8.87
C PHE A 91 -16.63 -21.29 7.51
N ASN A 92 -17.30 -20.84 6.44
CA ASN A 92 -16.77 -20.80 5.10
C ASN A 92 -16.59 -19.33 4.68
N LEU A 93 -15.50 -19.07 3.94
CA LEU A 93 -15.21 -17.77 3.34
C LEU A 93 -15.04 -17.92 1.84
N SER A 94 -15.61 -17.00 1.09
CA SER A 94 -15.39 -16.85 -0.35
C SER A 94 -14.94 -15.43 -0.66
N ILE A 95 -13.91 -15.30 -1.48
CA ILE A 95 -13.53 -14.07 -2.14
C ILE A 95 -14.17 -14.05 -3.51
N ARG A 96 -14.92 -13.02 -3.80
CA ARG A 96 -15.75 -12.91 -4.98
C ARG A 96 -15.37 -11.66 -5.76
N ARG A 97 -15.69 -11.63 -7.04
CA ARG A 97 -15.51 -10.43 -7.87
C ARG A 97 -16.46 -9.33 -7.44
N GLY A 98 -16.00 -8.07 -7.41
CA GLY A 98 -16.83 -6.93 -6.98
C GLY A 98 -18.06 -6.68 -7.83
N SER A 99 -17.97 -6.92 -9.15
CA SER A 99 -19.08 -6.74 -10.09
C SER A 99 -20.10 -7.87 -10.10
N ASP A 100 -19.97 -8.88 -9.23
CA ASP A 100 -20.92 -9.98 -9.18
C ASP A 100 -22.21 -9.63 -8.41
N THR A 101 -23.16 -10.55 -8.45
CA THR A 101 -24.46 -10.43 -7.75
C THR A 101 -24.71 -11.64 -6.85
N THR A 102 -25.68 -11.54 -5.96
CA THR A 102 -26.10 -12.66 -5.09
C THR A 102 -26.66 -13.84 -5.89
N THR A 103 -27.29 -13.56 -7.05
CA THR A 103 -27.86 -14.59 -7.94
C THR A 103 -26.83 -15.15 -8.93
N ARG A 104 -25.80 -14.38 -9.25
CA ARG A 104 -24.72 -14.79 -10.17
C ARG A 104 -23.37 -14.50 -9.54
N LYS A 105 -22.92 -15.39 -8.68
CA LYS A 105 -21.66 -15.27 -7.95
C LYS A 105 -20.47 -15.64 -8.83
N SER A 106 -19.44 -14.79 -8.84
CA SER A 106 -18.14 -15.04 -9.46
C SER A 106 -17.10 -15.26 -8.36
N ILE A 107 -16.93 -16.51 -7.94
CA ILE A 107 -16.01 -16.89 -6.88
C ILE A 107 -14.58 -16.95 -7.41
N LEU A 108 -13.67 -16.20 -6.81
CA LEU A 108 -12.25 -16.18 -7.11
C LEU A 108 -11.49 -17.16 -6.22
N GLU A 109 -11.80 -17.17 -4.91
CA GLU A 109 -11.25 -18.12 -3.95
C GLU A 109 -12.35 -18.59 -3.00
N SER A 110 -12.22 -19.82 -2.53
CA SER A 110 -13.15 -20.43 -1.57
C SER A 110 -12.39 -21.23 -0.51
N TYR A 111 -12.70 -20.94 0.75
CA TYR A 111 -12.11 -21.58 1.92
C TYR A 111 -13.22 -22.18 2.76
N ASN A 112 -13.19 -23.49 2.94
CA ASN A 112 -14.19 -24.24 3.67
C ASN A 112 -13.68 -24.70 5.04
N ASN A 113 -14.59 -24.78 6.01
CA ASN A 113 -14.32 -25.25 7.36
C ASN A 113 -13.19 -24.49 8.07
N LEU A 114 -13.08 -23.18 7.83
CA LEU A 114 -12.17 -22.32 8.58
C LEU A 114 -12.60 -22.26 10.04
N ASN A 115 -11.65 -22.04 10.93
CA ASN A 115 -11.88 -21.79 12.35
C ASN A 115 -10.95 -20.71 12.90
N LEU A 116 -11.16 -20.33 14.17
CA LEU A 116 -10.38 -19.32 14.88
C LEU A 116 -9.41 -19.92 15.91
N ASP A 117 -9.13 -21.22 15.84
CA ASP A 117 -8.18 -21.91 16.73
C ASP A 117 -6.80 -21.94 16.07
N PRO A 118 -5.78 -21.24 16.61
CA PRO A 118 -4.42 -21.21 16.07
C PRO A 118 -3.74 -22.59 15.99
N ASN A 119 -4.15 -23.53 16.84
CA ASN A 119 -3.62 -24.88 16.85
C ASN A 119 -4.21 -25.79 15.75
N SER A 120 -5.29 -25.34 15.12
CA SER A 120 -5.97 -26.12 14.09
C SER A 120 -5.26 -25.99 12.73
N PRO A 121 -5.24 -27.06 11.91
CA PRO A 121 -4.78 -26.96 10.52
C PRO A 121 -5.68 -26.07 9.65
N ASN A 122 -6.95 -25.85 10.06
CA ASN A 122 -7.91 -25.01 9.37
C ASN A 122 -8.04 -23.60 9.99
N TYR A 123 -7.02 -23.20 10.78
CA TYR A 123 -6.97 -21.84 11.29
C TYR A 123 -6.96 -20.82 10.15
N VAL A 124 -7.81 -19.80 10.25
CA VAL A 124 -8.06 -18.86 9.17
C VAL A 124 -6.78 -18.17 8.69
N ALA A 125 -5.92 -17.68 9.60
CA ALA A 125 -4.67 -17.04 9.22
C ALA A 125 -3.68 -18.02 8.56
N LYS A 126 -3.67 -19.29 8.98
CA LYS A 126 -2.84 -20.33 8.37
C LYS A 126 -3.29 -20.70 6.95
N ARG A 127 -4.58 -20.57 6.67
CA ARG A 127 -5.17 -20.93 5.37
C ARG A 127 -5.14 -19.78 4.38
N ILE A 128 -5.25 -18.55 4.83
CA ILE A 128 -5.30 -17.34 3.99
C ILE A 128 -3.93 -16.66 3.97
N GLY A 129 -3.35 -16.44 5.14
CA GLY A 129 -2.14 -15.67 5.40
C GLY A 129 -2.44 -14.41 6.20
N ASP A 130 -1.46 -13.97 6.98
CA ASP A 130 -1.51 -12.75 7.77
C ASP A 130 -0.22 -11.91 7.64
N GLU A 131 0.65 -12.30 6.70
CA GLU A 131 1.93 -11.65 6.49
C GLU A 131 1.77 -10.27 5.84
N TYR A 132 2.51 -9.30 6.35
CA TYR A 132 2.66 -7.97 5.77
C TYR A 132 4.04 -7.40 6.07
N GLN A 133 4.46 -6.43 5.26
CA GLN A 133 5.74 -5.77 5.40
C GLN A 133 5.57 -4.38 6.01
N THR A 134 6.51 -3.98 6.85
CA THR A 134 6.62 -2.63 7.37
C THR A 134 8.04 -2.13 7.20
N LEU A 135 8.20 -0.89 6.74
CA LEU A 135 9.50 -0.22 6.70
C LEU A 135 9.90 0.17 8.12
N GLN A 136 11.07 -0.31 8.55
CA GLN A 136 11.70 0.06 9.81
C GLN A 136 12.91 0.96 9.57
N GLY A 137 13.20 1.84 10.52
CA GLY A 137 14.36 2.73 10.43
C GLY A 137 14.24 3.84 9.39
N SER A 138 13.02 4.27 9.03
CA SER A 138 12.81 5.42 8.13
C SER A 138 13.61 6.64 8.58
N GLY A 139 14.31 7.29 7.64
CA GLY A 139 15.22 8.41 7.91
C GLY A 139 16.63 8.00 8.36
N ASN A 140 16.89 6.73 8.62
CA ASN A 140 18.22 6.20 8.93
C ASN A 140 19.01 5.88 7.66
N SER A 141 20.31 5.61 7.81
CA SER A 141 21.17 5.20 6.70
C SER A 141 20.92 3.76 6.21
N GLU A 142 20.30 2.95 7.04
CA GLU A 142 20.06 1.51 6.80
C GLU A 142 18.63 1.13 7.21
N PRO A 143 17.60 1.59 6.48
CA PRO A 143 16.24 1.12 6.67
C PRO A 143 16.11 -0.33 6.17
N TYR A 144 15.14 -1.06 6.72
CA TYR A 144 14.88 -2.43 6.29
C TYR A 144 13.38 -2.73 6.29
N LEU A 145 12.99 -3.71 5.48
CA LEU A 145 11.63 -4.23 5.47
C LEU A 145 11.51 -5.35 6.49
N GLN A 146 10.64 -5.15 7.46
CA GLN A 146 10.30 -6.16 8.44
C GLN A 146 9.05 -6.92 8.01
N TYR A 147 9.15 -8.23 7.96
CA TYR A 147 8.00 -9.10 7.79
C TYR A 147 7.31 -9.31 9.12
N ASN A 148 6.02 -9.09 9.16
CA ASN A 148 5.14 -9.29 10.30
C ASN A 148 4.07 -10.31 9.92
N GLY A 149 3.50 -10.97 10.93
CA GLY A 149 2.55 -12.07 10.75
C GLY A 149 3.21 -13.43 10.97
N ASP A 150 2.39 -14.42 11.27
CA ASP A 150 2.85 -15.77 11.61
C ASP A 150 2.78 -16.71 10.39
N PHE A 151 2.02 -16.37 9.37
CA PHE A 151 1.73 -17.24 8.24
C PHE A 151 1.83 -16.51 6.91
N ALA A 152 2.65 -17.04 6.00
CA ALA A 152 2.80 -16.52 4.65
C ALA A 152 1.45 -16.45 3.91
N ASN A 153 1.25 -15.39 3.12
CA ASN A 153 0.02 -15.18 2.36
C ASN A 153 -0.14 -16.26 1.29
N ARG A 154 -1.23 -17.00 1.39
CA ARG A 154 -1.64 -18.05 0.45
C ARG A 154 -2.75 -17.58 -0.49
N SER A 155 -3.59 -16.67 -0.01
CA SER A 155 -4.54 -15.95 -0.87
C SER A 155 -3.77 -15.05 -1.84
N LYS A 156 -4.31 -14.88 -3.04
CA LYS A 156 -3.80 -13.92 -4.03
C LYS A 156 -4.43 -12.52 -3.86
N TYR A 157 -5.47 -12.41 -3.04
CA TYR A 157 -6.30 -11.22 -2.97
C TYR A 157 -6.29 -10.56 -1.61
N VAL A 158 -6.28 -11.33 -0.54
CA VAL A 158 -6.45 -10.79 0.82
C VAL A 158 -5.50 -11.44 1.83
N ARG A 159 -5.19 -10.70 2.87
CA ARG A 159 -4.67 -11.22 4.14
C ARG A 159 -5.70 -11.03 5.24
N VAL A 160 -5.57 -11.77 6.34
CA VAL A 160 -6.52 -11.73 7.45
C VAL A 160 -5.82 -11.33 8.74
N THR A 161 -6.46 -10.47 9.52
CA THR A 161 -6.09 -10.20 10.91
C THR A 161 -7.15 -10.79 11.82
N VAL A 162 -6.75 -11.63 12.78
CA VAL A 162 -7.64 -12.31 13.71
C VAL A 162 -7.66 -11.59 15.05
N HIS A 163 -8.79 -11.02 15.43
CA HIS A 163 -8.97 -10.29 16.69
C HIS A 163 -9.46 -11.18 17.85
N LYS A 164 -10.22 -12.22 17.54
CA LYS A 164 -10.75 -13.17 18.53
C LYS A 164 -10.33 -14.58 18.18
N LYS A 165 -9.68 -15.27 19.11
CA LYS A 165 -9.21 -16.64 18.98
C LYS A 165 -10.09 -17.56 19.84
N THR A 166 -10.45 -18.72 19.30
CA THR A 166 -11.29 -19.72 19.99
C THR A 166 -10.47 -20.99 20.25
N LEU A 167 -9.56 -20.91 21.23
CA LEU A 167 -8.69 -22.05 21.60
C LEU A 167 -9.53 -23.24 22.09
N ASN A 168 -9.26 -24.41 21.51
CA ASN A 168 -9.91 -25.66 21.90
C ASN A 168 -11.43 -25.52 21.93
N TYR A 169 -12.02 -25.11 20.82
CA TYR A 169 -13.46 -24.87 20.69
C TYR A 169 -14.32 -26.05 21.14
N LEU A 170 -13.87 -27.27 20.84
CA LEU A 170 -14.50 -28.49 21.24
C LEU A 170 -13.74 -29.18 22.40
N ASP A 171 -14.48 -29.90 23.26
CA ASP A 171 -13.94 -30.78 24.25
C ASP A 171 -13.53 -32.16 23.64
N SER A 172 -13.00 -33.07 24.45
CA SER A 172 -12.62 -34.42 24.03
C SER A 172 -13.77 -35.27 23.50
N ASN A 173 -15.00 -34.88 23.83
CA ASN A 173 -16.23 -35.58 23.42
C ASN A 173 -16.86 -34.94 22.16
N GLY A 174 -16.26 -33.88 21.62
CA GLY A 174 -16.75 -33.16 20.46
C GLY A 174 -17.84 -32.14 20.74
N ASN A 175 -18.10 -31.80 22.01
CA ASN A 175 -19.05 -30.77 22.41
C ASN A 175 -18.36 -29.41 22.52
N VAL A 176 -19.12 -28.33 22.34
CA VAL A 176 -18.62 -26.96 22.56
C VAL A 176 -18.20 -26.83 24.02
N ARG A 177 -16.95 -26.52 24.26
CA ARG A 177 -16.36 -26.43 25.60
C ARG A 177 -16.97 -25.28 26.41
N ASP A 178 -17.17 -24.14 25.76
CA ASP A 178 -17.78 -22.95 26.37
C ASP A 178 -18.72 -22.27 25.36
N GLY A 179 -19.98 -22.13 25.73
CA GLY A 179 -21.00 -21.52 24.89
C GLY A 179 -20.70 -20.07 24.51
N SER A 180 -19.90 -19.36 25.31
CA SER A 180 -19.47 -17.99 25.00
C SER A 180 -18.55 -17.91 23.77
N LEU A 181 -17.84 -18.98 23.43
CA LEU A 181 -16.95 -19.03 22.27
C LEU A 181 -17.70 -18.90 20.94
N SER A 182 -18.97 -19.31 20.88
CA SER A 182 -19.80 -19.15 19.68
C SER A 182 -20.03 -17.68 19.32
N GLY A 183 -20.08 -16.79 20.30
CA GLY A 183 -20.16 -15.34 20.10
C GLY A 183 -18.88 -14.71 19.51
N SER A 184 -17.78 -15.47 19.44
CA SER A 184 -16.54 -15.04 18.80
C SER A 184 -16.45 -15.45 17.33
N LEU A 185 -17.35 -16.28 16.83
CA LEU A 185 -17.39 -16.65 15.42
C LEU A 185 -17.95 -15.51 14.56
N PRO A 186 -17.51 -15.39 13.29
CA PRO A 186 -18.10 -14.43 12.39
C PRO A 186 -19.56 -14.80 12.08
N SER A 187 -20.40 -13.80 11.85
CA SER A 187 -21.75 -14.01 11.35
C SER A 187 -21.77 -14.28 9.83
N VAL A 188 -22.82 -14.95 9.35
CA VAL A 188 -23.10 -15.03 7.91
C VAL A 188 -23.31 -13.62 7.38
N SER A 189 -22.43 -13.18 6.49
CA SER A 189 -22.43 -11.81 5.97
C SER A 189 -21.65 -11.70 4.68
N THR A 190 -21.87 -10.60 3.98
CA THR A 190 -21.04 -10.16 2.84
C THR A 190 -20.47 -8.80 3.15
N GLY A 191 -19.31 -8.49 2.60
CA GLY A 191 -18.71 -7.18 2.76
C GLY A 191 -17.90 -6.77 1.53
N GLU A 192 -17.67 -5.51 1.49
CA GLU A 192 -16.93 -4.78 0.49
C GLU A 192 -15.68 -4.16 1.10
N PHE A 193 -14.78 -3.67 0.24
CA PHE A 193 -13.54 -3.02 0.63
C PHE A 193 -13.60 -1.52 0.40
N SER A 194 -12.98 -0.75 1.30
CA SER A 194 -12.93 0.71 1.24
C SER A 194 -11.66 1.23 1.92
N GLY A 195 -11.28 2.47 1.58
CA GLY A 195 -10.16 3.18 2.22
C GLY A 195 -8.83 3.06 1.50
N ALA A 196 -8.79 2.45 0.32
CA ALA A 196 -7.64 2.55 -0.56
C ALA A 196 -7.60 3.92 -1.25
N ASP A 197 -6.40 4.39 -1.54
CA ASP A 197 -6.14 5.69 -2.14
C ASP A 197 -4.97 5.55 -3.13
N ASP A 198 -5.09 6.17 -4.30
CA ASP A 198 -4.02 6.24 -5.30
C ASP A 198 -3.00 7.35 -4.97
N GLY A 199 -3.20 8.06 -3.88
CA GLY A 199 -2.41 9.23 -3.53
C GLY A 199 -2.77 10.45 -4.40
N ASN A 200 -1.83 11.41 -4.50
CA ASN A 200 -2.05 12.66 -5.22
C ASN A 200 -1.72 12.55 -6.72
N VAL A 201 -2.17 11.51 -7.40
CA VAL A 201 -2.00 11.38 -8.85
C VAL A 201 -3.06 12.20 -9.57
N ASN A 202 -2.73 13.42 -9.96
CA ASN A 202 -3.68 14.32 -10.63
C ASN A 202 -4.05 13.84 -12.04
N ASN A 203 -3.09 13.28 -12.77
CA ASN A 203 -3.29 12.76 -14.11
C ASN A 203 -2.35 11.58 -14.39
N PRO A 204 -2.82 10.34 -14.32
CA PRO A 204 -2.00 9.16 -14.60
C PRO A 204 -1.34 9.16 -15.98
N LYS A 205 -1.94 9.85 -16.96
CA LYS A 205 -1.36 9.97 -18.31
C LYS A 205 -0.14 10.88 -18.37
N GLN A 206 0.11 11.68 -17.32
CA GLN A 206 1.26 12.58 -17.22
C GLN A 206 2.40 12.01 -16.36
N MET A 207 2.48 10.70 -16.23
CA MET A 207 3.55 10.02 -15.48
C MET A 207 4.96 10.27 -16.05
N TYR A 208 5.06 10.72 -17.31
CA TYR A 208 6.30 11.12 -17.95
C TYR A 208 6.76 12.55 -17.60
N GLU A 209 5.91 13.33 -16.95
CA GLU A 209 6.27 14.68 -16.53
C GLU A 209 7.15 14.66 -15.28
N ASN A 210 7.94 15.73 -15.13
CA ASN A 210 8.78 15.89 -13.95
C ASN A 210 7.92 15.94 -12.67
N ILE A 211 8.40 15.30 -11.62
CA ILE A 211 7.74 15.35 -10.31
C ILE A 211 7.83 16.77 -9.74
N SER A 212 6.69 17.32 -9.32
CA SER A 212 6.58 18.67 -8.75
C SER A 212 5.46 18.70 -7.72
N ASN A 213 5.24 19.85 -7.08
CA ASN A 213 4.12 20.04 -6.16
C ASN A 213 2.73 19.96 -6.84
N THR A 214 2.67 20.17 -8.17
CA THR A 214 1.45 20.09 -8.96
C THR A 214 1.28 18.79 -9.73
N ASN A 215 2.38 18.06 -9.90
CA ASN A 215 2.43 16.72 -10.49
C ASN A 215 3.30 15.83 -9.61
N SER A 216 2.78 15.45 -8.46
CA SER A 216 3.55 14.75 -7.43
C SER A 216 3.62 13.24 -7.65
N GLN A 217 2.83 12.68 -8.56
CA GLN A 217 2.75 11.22 -8.77
C GLN A 217 2.58 10.45 -7.44
N GLY A 218 1.71 10.96 -6.56
CA GLY A 218 1.47 10.40 -5.24
C GLY A 218 2.35 10.95 -4.11
N LEU A 219 3.42 11.69 -4.43
CA LEU A 219 4.38 12.22 -3.45
C LEU A 219 4.53 13.73 -3.60
N SER A 220 4.37 14.49 -2.52
CA SER A 220 4.57 15.95 -2.53
C SER A 220 6.05 16.31 -2.33
N MET A 221 6.61 17.09 -3.26
CA MET A 221 7.98 17.58 -3.16
C MET A 221 8.15 18.76 -2.19
N SER A 222 7.06 19.40 -1.76
CA SER A 222 7.10 20.50 -0.78
C SER A 222 7.24 20.03 0.67
N LEU A 223 6.98 18.77 0.95
CA LEU A 223 7.09 18.17 2.29
C LEU A 223 8.41 17.44 2.44
N GLY A 224 9.11 17.65 3.56
CA GLY A 224 10.35 16.92 3.88
C GLY A 224 10.18 15.39 3.87
N THR A 225 8.96 14.91 4.03
CA THR A 225 8.58 13.50 3.93
C THR A 225 8.84 12.89 2.56
N THR A 226 8.62 13.63 1.45
CA THR A 226 8.88 13.12 0.10
C THR A 226 10.37 12.84 -0.11
N THR A 227 11.22 13.78 0.32
CA THR A 227 12.67 13.57 0.26
C THR A 227 13.10 12.38 1.11
N THR A 228 12.45 12.19 2.26
CA THR A 228 12.71 11.04 3.13
C THR A 228 12.27 9.73 2.46
N ALA A 229 11.11 9.67 1.84
CA ALA A 229 10.63 8.46 1.16
C ALA A 229 11.57 8.00 0.02
N TYR A 230 12.03 8.93 -0.82
CA TYR A 230 13.03 8.62 -1.84
C TYR A 230 14.36 8.17 -1.24
N LYS A 231 14.83 8.83 -0.18
CA LYS A 231 16.07 8.45 0.52
C LYS A 231 15.95 7.08 1.17
N ASP A 232 14.81 6.78 1.78
CA ASP A 232 14.57 5.47 2.39
C ASP A 232 14.58 4.37 1.33
N ALA A 233 13.94 4.59 0.17
CA ALA A 233 13.98 3.65 -0.95
C ALA A 233 15.41 3.45 -1.48
N ILE A 234 16.17 4.54 -1.69
CA ILE A 234 17.56 4.49 -2.14
C ILE A 234 18.44 3.79 -1.10
N ASN A 235 18.26 4.09 0.19
CA ASN A 235 19.03 3.45 1.26
C ASN A 235 18.69 1.97 1.42
N LEU A 236 17.40 1.60 1.23
CA LEU A 236 16.99 0.20 1.20
C LEU A 236 17.74 -0.57 0.10
N LEU A 237 17.86 0.02 -1.09
CA LEU A 237 18.57 -0.56 -2.22
C LEU A 237 20.09 -0.66 -2.01
N LYS A 238 20.69 -0.07 -0.98
CA LYS A 238 22.13 -0.23 -0.65
C LYS A 238 22.48 -1.64 -0.20
N ASN A 239 21.52 -2.41 0.29
CA ASN A 239 21.75 -3.78 0.73
C ASN A 239 21.95 -4.71 -0.49
N GLN A 240 23.20 -5.01 -0.81
CA GLN A 240 23.59 -5.86 -1.94
C GLN A 240 23.15 -7.31 -1.76
N ASP A 241 23.08 -7.80 -0.53
CA ASP A 241 22.68 -9.18 -0.24
C ASP A 241 21.19 -9.43 -0.51
N GLN A 242 20.37 -8.37 -0.44
CA GLN A 242 18.93 -8.46 -0.61
C GLN A 242 18.47 -8.02 -2.01
N TYR A 243 19.16 -7.04 -2.61
CA TYR A 243 18.75 -6.43 -3.88
C TYR A 243 19.87 -6.50 -4.92
N ASP A 244 19.70 -7.36 -5.92
CA ASP A 244 20.58 -7.45 -7.08
C ASP A 244 20.09 -6.47 -8.16
N ILE A 245 20.82 -5.35 -8.31
CA ILE A 245 20.50 -4.29 -9.27
C ILE A 245 21.75 -3.86 -10.03
N ASN A 246 21.63 -3.61 -11.33
CA ASN A 246 22.73 -3.13 -12.19
C ASN A 246 22.59 -1.66 -12.54
N LEU A 247 21.35 -1.17 -12.70
CA LEU A 247 21.04 0.19 -13.08
C LEU A 247 20.05 0.79 -12.10
N LEU A 248 20.29 2.04 -11.72
CA LEU A 248 19.37 2.86 -10.94
C LEU A 248 18.91 4.02 -11.81
N THR A 249 17.62 4.24 -11.90
CA THR A 249 17.03 5.42 -12.57
C THR A 249 16.02 6.08 -11.64
N LEU A 250 15.87 7.39 -11.77
CA LEU A 250 14.97 8.20 -10.97
C LEU A 250 13.99 8.97 -11.88
N PRO A 251 13.03 8.30 -12.52
CA PRO A 251 12.12 8.95 -13.45
C PRO A 251 11.40 10.14 -12.81
N GLY A 252 11.39 11.29 -13.49
CA GLY A 252 10.75 12.51 -13.01
C GLY A 252 11.57 13.32 -11.98
N ILE A 253 12.70 12.81 -11.50
CA ILE A 253 13.64 13.55 -10.65
C ILE A 253 14.74 14.14 -11.52
N VAL A 254 14.81 15.46 -11.58
CA VAL A 254 15.75 16.20 -12.44
C VAL A 254 16.60 17.15 -11.59
N ASP A 255 17.90 17.07 -11.70
CA ASP A 255 18.84 17.71 -10.76
C ASP A 255 18.71 19.25 -10.67
N ASN A 256 18.26 19.92 -11.74
CA ASN A 256 18.10 21.38 -11.74
C ASN A 256 16.75 21.89 -11.21
N LEU A 257 15.79 21.01 -10.88
CA LEU A 257 14.43 21.40 -10.46
C LEU A 257 14.32 21.83 -9.00
N GLY A 258 15.43 22.08 -8.32
CA GLY A 258 15.45 22.59 -6.96
C GLY A 258 16.12 21.67 -5.94
N THR A 259 16.19 22.17 -4.70
CA THR A 259 16.96 21.51 -3.63
C THR A 259 16.51 20.09 -3.33
N ASN A 260 15.19 19.81 -3.35
CA ASN A 260 14.68 18.47 -3.08
C ASN A 260 15.16 17.47 -4.14
N HIS A 261 15.05 17.81 -5.42
CA HIS A 261 15.55 16.99 -6.52
C HIS A 261 17.05 16.75 -6.41
N SER A 262 17.84 17.81 -6.26
CA SER A 262 19.30 17.73 -6.12
C SER A 262 19.73 16.89 -4.90
N THR A 263 18.97 16.96 -3.81
CA THR A 263 19.21 16.14 -2.60
C THR A 263 18.96 14.65 -2.84
N ILE A 264 17.91 14.31 -3.60
CA ILE A 264 17.62 12.92 -3.98
C ILE A 264 18.68 12.38 -4.92
N VAL A 265 19.09 13.18 -5.94
CA VAL A 265 20.18 12.82 -6.86
C VAL A 265 21.48 12.57 -6.10
N THR A 266 21.83 13.44 -5.15
CA THR A 266 23.02 13.27 -4.31
C THR A 266 22.95 11.98 -3.48
N ALA A 267 21.79 11.68 -2.91
CA ALA A 267 21.60 10.45 -2.15
C ALA A 267 21.76 9.20 -3.04
N ALA A 268 21.29 9.27 -4.29
CA ALA A 268 21.42 8.17 -5.24
C ALA A 268 22.87 7.97 -5.68
N ILE A 269 23.63 9.05 -5.96
CA ILE A 269 25.06 8.98 -6.29
C ILE A 269 25.83 8.33 -5.14
N ASN A 270 25.64 8.79 -3.91
CA ASN A 270 26.30 8.22 -2.74
C ASN A 270 25.93 6.73 -2.54
N ALA A 271 24.72 6.34 -2.90
CA ALA A 271 24.29 4.96 -2.79
C ALA A 271 24.99 4.06 -3.80
N VAL A 272 25.05 4.45 -5.08
CA VAL A 272 25.73 3.65 -6.12
C VAL A 272 27.22 3.58 -5.91
N GLU A 273 27.85 4.65 -5.42
CA GLU A 273 29.27 4.66 -5.02
C GLU A 273 29.55 3.72 -3.85
N SER A 274 28.68 3.75 -2.84
CA SER A 274 28.80 2.84 -1.69
C SER A 274 28.65 1.37 -2.07
N ARG A 275 27.77 1.08 -3.04
CA ARG A 275 27.56 -0.27 -3.57
C ARG A 275 28.73 -0.73 -4.46
N GLY A 276 29.10 0.08 -5.43
CA GLY A 276 30.16 -0.23 -6.39
C GLY A 276 29.82 -1.26 -7.47
N ASP A 277 28.58 -1.82 -7.47
CA ASP A 277 28.10 -2.86 -8.38
C ASP A 277 26.96 -2.41 -9.30
N CYS A 278 26.48 -1.17 -9.15
CA CYS A 278 25.39 -0.61 -9.95
C CYS A 278 25.75 0.80 -10.46
N PHE A 279 24.98 1.27 -11.43
CA PHE A 279 25.24 2.50 -12.14
C PHE A 279 24.00 3.39 -12.17
N LEU A 280 24.13 4.67 -11.86
CA LEU A 280 23.04 5.65 -11.88
C LEU A 280 22.95 6.33 -13.23
N ILE A 281 21.75 6.41 -13.79
CA ILE A 281 21.42 7.28 -14.93
C ILE A 281 20.60 8.43 -14.38
N LEU A 282 21.08 9.65 -14.53
CA LEU A 282 20.46 10.86 -14.00
C LEU A 282 20.07 11.85 -15.11
N ASP A 283 19.03 12.63 -14.83
CA ASP A 283 18.56 13.73 -15.66
C ASP A 283 19.09 15.05 -15.09
N PRO A 284 20.06 15.72 -15.78
CA PRO A 284 20.71 16.91 -15.24
C PRO A 284 19.86 18.17 -15.37
N ALA A 285 19.00 18.26 -16.39
CA ALA A 285 18.21 19.44 -16.69
C ALA A 285 16.84 19.10 -17.29
N GLU A 286 15.86 19.94 -17.00
CA GLU A 286 14.51 19.79 -17.49
C GLU A 286 14.36 20.01 -19.01
N TYR A 287 13.35 19.38 -19.59
CA TYR A 287 13.04 19.46 -21.01
C TYR A 287 12.76 20.89 -21.51
N SER A 288 12.13 21.74 -20.70
CA SER A 288 11.66 23.07 -21.08
C SER A 288 12.80 24.06 -21.40
N LEU A 289 14.04 23.78 -20.99
CA LEU A 289 15.16 24.69 -21.17
C LEU A 289 15.67 24.78 -22.62
N GLY A 290 15.34 23.83 -23.49
CA GLY A 290 15.78 23.83 -24.87
C GLY A 290 17.30 24.00 -25.00
N THR A 291 17.77 24.85 -25.94
CA THR A 291 19.22 25.09 -26.17
C THR A 291 19.90 25.84 -25.02
N SER A 292 19.16 26.63 -24.23
CA SER A 292 19.74 27.29 -23.03
C SER A 292 20.09 26.29 -21.91
N GLY A 293 19.56 25.07 -22.00
CA GLY A 293 19.87 23.97 -21.08
C GLY A 293 21.34 23.55 -21.08
N ILE A 294 22.13 23.83 -22.14
CA ILE A 294 23.55 23.44 -22.22
C ILE A 294 24.34 23.99 -21.04
N THR A 295 24.16 25.26 -20.69
CA THR A 295 24.89 25.88 -19.56
C THR A 295 24.44 25.25 -18.23
N VAL A 296 23.16 24.97 -18.06
CA VAL A 296 22.59 24.32 -16.85
C VAL A 296 23.17 22.91 -16.73
N VAL A 297 23.13 22.13 -17.81
CA VAL A 297 23.66 20.75 -17.84
C VAL A 297 25.14 20.74 -17.49
N THR A 298 25.96 21.63 -18.15
CA THR A 298 27.40 21.70 -17.89
C THR A 298 27.69 22.06 -16.43
N GLY A 299 26.91 22.99 -15.87
CA GLY A 299 27.01 23.35 -14.45
C GLY A 299 26.68 22.19 -13.54
N LYS A 300 25.54 21.54 -13.76
CA LYS A 300 25.07 20.42 -12.93
C LYS A 300 25.97 19.19 -13.01
N VAL A 301 26.39 18.82 -14.21
CA VAL A 301 27.33 17.70 -14.39
C VAL A 301 28.69 18.02 -13.77
N GLY A 302 29.16 19.29 -13.90
CA GLY A 302 30.41 19.73 -13.28
C GLY A 302 30.39 19.75 -11.74
N GLU A 303 29.21 19.81 -11.12
CA GLU A 303 29.05 19.68 -9.67
C GLU A 303 29.16 18.21 -9.19
N ARG A 304 29.14 17.24 -10.11
CA ARG A 304 29.09 15.81 -9.81
C ARG A 304 30.43 15.16 -10.22
N ASP A 305 31.10 14.57 -9.25
CA ASP A 305 32.36 13.84 -9.47
C ASP A 305 32.14 12.36 -9.03
N SER A 306 31.74 11.54 -9.99
CA SER A 306 31.47 10.14 -9.73
C SER A 306 31.68 9.27 -10.97
N ASN A 307 32.35 8.14 -10.78
CA ASN A 307 32.54 7.13 -11.82
C ASN A 307 31.34 6.16 -11.96
N TYR A 308 30.32 6.29 -11.08
CA TYR A 308 29.17 5.40 -11.01
C TYR A 308 27.89 6.06 -11.51
N CYS A 309 27.98 7.18 -12.22
CA CYS A 309 26.81 7.81 -12.81
C CYS A 309 27.08 8.38 -14.20
N ALA A 310 26.02 8.51 -14.99
CA ALA A 310 26.02 9.22 -16.27
C ALA A 310 24.81 10.13 -16.39
N ALA A 311 25.03 11.27 -17.04
CA ALA A 311 23.99 12.20 -17.43
C ALA A 311 23.84 12.23 -18.95
N TYR A 312 22.60 12.23 -19.42
CA TYR A 312 22.29 12.27 -20.84
C TYR A 312 21.53 13.55 -21.20
N TRP A 313 21.92 14.19 -22.29
CA TRP A 313 21.34 15.40 -22.86
C TRP A 313 21.57 15.43 -24.36
N PRO A 314 20.67 15.97 -25.20
CA PRO A 314 19.36 16.55 -24.88
C PRO A 314 18.26 15.47 -24.75
N TRP A 315 17.10 15.90 -24.28
CA TRP A 315 15.87 15.10 -24.32
C TRP A 315 15.45 14.86 -25.77
N ILE A 316 14.96 13.67 -26.06
CA ILE A 316 14.44 13.29 -27.37
C ILE A 316 12.93 13.13 -27.30
N LYS A 317 12.24 13.51 -28.37
CA LYS A 317 10.81 13.23 -28.54
C LYS A 317 10.64 11.93 -29.31
N ILE A 318 9.78 11.08 -28.80
CA ILE A 318 9.33 9.88 -29.50
C ILE A 318 7.82 9.97 -29.71
N PRO A 319 7.26 9.41 -30.79
CA PRO A 319 5.82 9.34 -30.98
C PRO A 319 5.22 8.43 -29.89
N ASP A 320 4.10 8.87 -29.33
CA ASP A 320 3.29 8.05 -28.43
C ASP A 320 2.42 7.13 -29.29
N ALA A 321 2.59 5.82 -29.12
CA ALA A 321 1.87 4.83 -29.92
C ALA A 321 0.37 4.76 -29.57
N ASP A 322 -0.02 5.19 -28.37
CA ASP A 322 -1.40 5.12 -27.87
C ASP A 322 -2.18 6.42 -28.12
N LEU A 323 -1.50 7.55 -28.15
CA LEU A 323 -2.13 8.86 -28.32
C LEU A 323 -1.95 9.45 -29.74
N GLY A 324 -1.13 8.89 -30.59
CA GLY A 324 -0.90 9.27 -31.98
C GLY A 324 0.14 10.38 -32.17
#